data_81e7abb4ba3a2a68bee8723cd4e713af
#
_entry.id   81e7abb4ba3a2a68bee8723cd4e713af
#
_cell.length_a   1.000
_cell.length_b   1.000
_cell.length_c   1.000
_cell.angle_alpha   90.00
_cell.angle_beta   90.00
_cell.angle_gamma   90.00
#
_symmetry.space_group_name_H-M   'P 1'
#
loop_
_entity.id
_entity.type
_entity.pdbx_description
1 polymer ?
#
loop_
_entity_poly.entity_id
_entity_poly.type
_entity_poly.pdbx_seq_one_letter_code
_entity_poly.pdbx_strand_id
1 'polypeptide(L)'
;MTPRKKNLFLIQLTIFLVATTLLYKTYSDKTKKTEPLDKIKAETSTGTNSFTDIEYSGFDLTGNRYVLNAQRADFKTETPELINMSLVNAKFFLKDDTIFTVVSDKGFYNTTTFDMKFKKNVKANYLTHNLLSDLLSVYIFNILLIYS
;
A
#
# COMPACT_ATOMS: atom_id res chain seq x y z
N MET A 1 45.08 39.19 10.80
CA MET A 1 44.49 38.14 9.94
C MET A 1 44.69 38.55 8.50
N THR A 2 45.44 37.80 7.69
CA THR A 2 45.77 38.15 6.30
C THR A 2 44.51 38.13 5.44
N PRO A 3 44.35 39.02 4.45
CA PRO A 3 43.14 39.17 3.64
C PRO A 3 42.72 37.83 2.95
N ARG A 4 43.70 37.00 2.61
CA ARG A 4 43.44 35.65 2.01
C ARG A 4 42.69 34.68 2.94
N LYS A 5 42.93 34.74 4.26
CA LYS A 5 42.23 33.89 5.24
C LYS A 5 40.79 34.35 5.48
N LYS A 6 40.49 35.64 5.38
CA LYS A 6 39.12 36.18 5.47
C LYS A 6 38.27 35.78 4.29
N ASN A 7 38.85 35.80 3.08
CA ASN A 7 38.12 35.38 1.89
C ASN A 7 37.83 33.87 1.89
N LEU A 8 38.78 33.05 2.36
CA LEU A 8 38.58 31.62 2.49
C LEU A 8 37.47 31.28 3.51
N PHE A 9 37.44 32.00 4.64
CA PHE A 9 36.39 31.84 5.65
C PHE A 9 35.02 32.27 5.13
N LEU A 10 34.94 33.36 4.36
CA LEU A 10 33.69 33.81 3.73
C LEU A 10 33.17 32.78 2.72
N ILE A 11 34.03 32.20 1.89
CA ILE A 11 33.65 31.15 0.93
C ILE A 11 33.14 29.92 1.68
N GLN A 12 33.78 29.51 2.76
CA GLN A 12 33.37 28.37 3.55
C GLN A 12 32.01 28.61 4.25
N LEU A 13 31.77 29.83 4.72
CA LEU A 13 30.51 30.24 5.32
C LEU A 13 29.36 30.24 4.30
N THR A 14 29.60 30.72 3.08
CA THR A 14 28.57 30.72 2.00
C THR A 14 28.22 29.30 1.56
N ILE A 15 29.21 28.40 1.43
CA ILE A 15 28.94 26.98 1.09
C ILE A 15 28.09 26.32 2.18
N PHE A 16 28.41 26.59 3.46
CA PHE A 16 27.63 26.03 4.57
C PHE A 16 26.19 26.54 4.59
N LEU A 17 25.99 27.84 4.30
CA LEU A 17 24.67 28.46 4.25
C LEU A 17 23.83 27.94 3.08
N VAL A 18 24.45 27.71 1.92
CA VAL A 18 23.78 27.07 0.77
C VAL A 18 23.42 25.62 1.08
N ALA A 19 24.32 24.86 1.71
CA ALA A 19 24.05 23.47 2.08
C ALA A 19 22.90 23.36 3.09
N THR A 20 22.83 24.23 4.09
CA THR A 20 21.76 24.25 5.08
C THR A 20 20.41 24.64 4.46
N THR A 21 20.39 25.60 3.53
CA THR A 21 19.15 25.97 2.81
C THR A 21 18.65 24.86 1.90
N LEU A 22 19.54 24.13 1.21
CA LEU A 22 19.18 22.98 0.40
C LEU A 22 18.64 21.83 1.26
N LEU A 23 19.28 21.53 2.38
CA LEU A 23 18.78 20.52 3.32
C LEU A 23 17.41 20.90 3.89
N TYR A 24 17.23 22.16 4.28
CA TYR A 24 15.95 22.65 4.79
C TYR A 24 14.84 22.52 3.74
N LYS A 25 15.12 22.90 2.49
CA LYS A 25 14.16 22.77 1.38
C LYS A 25 13.82 21.31 1.09
N THR A 26 14.84 20.43 1.06
CA THR A 26 14.64 18.99 0.83
C THR A 26 13.87 18.31 1.96
N TYR A 27 14.09 18.77 3.20
CA TYR A 27 13.37 18.22 4.36
C TYR A 27 11.94 18.77 4.46
N SER A 28 11.75 20.05 4.11
CA SER A 28 10.42 20.70 4.11
C SER A 28 9.51 20.17 3.01
N ASP A 29 10.05 19.81 1.84
CA ASP A 29 9.25 19.23 0.75
C ASP A 29 8.83 17.78 1.02
N LYS A 30 9.57 17.03 1.86
CA LYS A 30 9.16 15.70 2.30
C LYS A 30 7.95 15.72 3.25
N THR A 31 7.73 16.84 3.94
CA THR A 31 6.59 17.01 4.87
C THR A 31 5.31 17.44 4.15
N LYS A 32 5.37 17.80 2.85
CA LYS A 32 4.20 18.27 2.09
C LYS A 32 3.54 17.21 1.21
N LYS A 33 3.99 15.95 1.24
CA LYS A 33 3.34 14.82 0.54
C LYS A 33 2.74 13.78 1.48
N THR A 34 2.41 14.18 2.69
CA THR A 34 1.32 13.52 3.40
C THR A 34 0.11 14.40 3.11
N GLU A 35 -0.62 14.12 2.04
CA GLU A 35 -2.00 14.61 1.96
C GLU A 35 -2.66 14.23 3.26
N PRO A 36 -3.36 15.19 3.93
CA PRO A 36 -4.12 14.84 5.12
C PRO A 36 -5.10 13.76 4.71
N LEU A 37 -5.07 12.67 5.43
CA LEU A 37 -6.05 11.56 5.38
C LEU A 37 -7.44 12.06 5.84
N ASP A 38 -7.87 13.23 5.36
CA ASP A 38 -9.02 13.99 5.85
C ASP A 38 -10.35 13.58 5.20
N LYS A 39 -10.43 12.39 4.61
CA LYS A 39 -11.70 11.83 4.13
C LYS A 39 -11.92 10.36 4.51
N ILE A 40 -11.22 9.85 5.51
CA ILE A 40 -11.66 8.61 6.14
C ILE A 40 -12.74 8.99 7.12
N LYS A 41 -14.00 8.95 6.71
CA LYS A 41 -15.13 8.90 7.65
C LYS A 41 -15.02 7.57 8.41
N ALA A 42 -14.34 7.59 9.54
CA ALA A 42 -14.39 6.50 10.49
C ALA A 42 -15.77 6.52 11.15
N GLU A 43 -16.68 5.68 10.68
CA GLU A 43 -17.92 5.39 11.40
C GLU A 43 -17.56 4.44 12.54
N THR A 44 -17.30 5.00 13.70
CA THR A 44 -17.03 4.23 14.93
C THR A 44 -18.35 3.69 15.49
N SER A 45 -18.78 2.54 14.99
CA SER A 45 -19.73 1.72 15.72
C SER A 45 -18.95 0.79 16.66
N THR A 46 -19.39 0.66 17.89
CA THR A 46 -18.79 -0.13 18.98
C THR A 46 -18.01 -1.37 18.51
N GLY A 47 -16.67 -1.31 18.59
CA GLY A 47 -15.78 -2.44 18.35
C GLY A 47 -15.43 -2.77 16.89
N THR A 48 -15.92 -2.02 15.90
CA THR A 48 -15.59 -2.20 14.48
C THR A 48 -15.13 -0.89 13.87
N ASN A 49 -13.95 -0.89 13.25
CA ASN A 49 -13.43 0.24 12.49
C ASN A 49 -13.72 0.02 11.01
N SER A 50 -14.25 1.05 10.35
CA SER A 50 -14.60 1.01 8.93
C SER A 50 -13.90 2.13 8.17
N PHE A 51 -13.37 1.78 6.98
CA PHE A 51 -12.74 2.72 6.06
C PHE A 51 -13.37 2.57 4.69
N THR A 52 -13.48 3.67 3.95
CA THR A 52 -14.02 3.68 2.58
C THR A 52 -12.95 4.09 1.59
N ASP A 53 -13.07 3.59 0.36
CA ASP A 53 -12.20 3.91 -0.78
C ASP A 53 -10.71 3.73 -0.45
N ILE A 54 -10.37 2.54 0.07
CA ILE A 54 -9.02 2.22 0.49
C ILE A 54 -8.18 1.70 -0.68
N GLU A 55 -6.90 2.07 -0.66
CA GLU A 55 -5.84 1.43 -1.40
C GLU A 55 -4.75 0.97 -0.43
N TYR A 56 -4.40 -0.30 -0.50
CA TYR A 56 -3.31 -0.90 0.25
C TYR A 56 -2.31 -1.54 -0.69
N SER A 57 -1.03 -1.26 -0.53
CA SER A 57 0.03 -1.88 -1.32
C SER A 57 1.08 -2.51 -0.42
N GLY A 58 1.61 -3.65 -0.87
CA GLY A 58 2.63 -4.40 -0.15
C GLY A 58 3.46 -5.27 -1.08
N PHE A 59 4.34 -6.05 -0.46
CA PHE A 59 5.14 -7.05 -1.14
C PHE A 59 4.88 -8.41 -0.50
N ASP A 60 4.84 -9.45 -1.33
CA ASP A 60 4.81 -10.82 -0.84
C ASP A 60 6.21 -11.26 -0.35
N LEU A 61 6.30 -12.46 0.23
CA LEU A 61 7.56 -13.00 0.73
C LEU A 61 8.57 -13.29 -0.37
N THR A 62 8.15 -13.36 -1.62
CA THR A 62 9.00 -13.56 -2.79
C THR A 62 9.42 -12.25 -3.44
N GLY A 63 8.91 -11.11 -2.93
CA GLY A 63 9.20 -9.77 -3.41
C GLY A 63 8.29 -9.29 -4.55
N ASN A 64 7.20 -10.00 -4.86
CA ASN A 64 6.20 -9.52 -5.80
C ASN A 64 5.37 -8.43 -5.14
N ARG A 65 5.17 -7.32 -5.86
CA ARG A 65 4.31 -6.24 -5.39
C ARG A 65 2.85 -6.62 -5.58
N TYR A 66 2.01 -6.23 -4.64
CA TYR A 66 0.55 -6.28 -4.81
C TYR A 66 -0.13 -4.97 -4.41
N VAL A 67 -1.30 -4.73 -4.97
CA VAL A 67 -2.15 -3.58 -4.67
C VAL A 67 -3.58 -4.09 -4.49
N LEU A 68 -4.18 -3.76 -3.34
CA LEU A 68 -5.57 -4.05 -3.00
C LEU A 68 -6.35 -2.75 -2.96
N ASN A 69 -7.38 -2.63 -3.79
CA ASN A 69 -8.35 -1.55 -3.73
C ASN A 69 -9.66 -2.12 -3.23
N ALA A 70 -10.34 -1.43 -2.32
CA ALA A 70 -11.68 -1.81 -1.86
C ALA A 70 -12.52 -0.57 -1.58
N GLN A 71 -13.81 -0.65 -1.92
CA GLN A 71 -14.74 0.42 -1.60
C GLN A 71 -14.94 0.56 -0.09
N ARG A 72 -14.85 -0.55 0.65
CA ARG A 72 -14.95 -0.56 2.11
C ARG A 72 -14.07 -1.65 2.70
N ALA A 73 -13.42 -1.33 3.82
CA ALA A 73 -12.70 -2.27 4.66
C ALA A 73 -13.12 -2.11 6.11
N ASP A 74 -13.45 -3.23 6.74
CA ASP A 74 -13.88 -3.31 8.13
C ASP A 74 -12.95 -4.26 8.90
N PHE A 75 -12.53 -3.86 10.10
CA PHE A 75 -11.84 -4.75 11.03
C PHE A 75 -12.31 -4.52 12.45
N LYS A 76 -12.31 -5.58 13.25
CA LYS A 76 -12.69 -5.50 14.66
C LYS A 76 -11.49 -5.08 15.49
N THR A 77 -11.74 -4.31 16.55
CA THR A 77 -10.69 -3.91 17.51
C THR A 77 -10.05 -5.12 18.21
N GLU A 78 -10.80 -6.22 18.35
CA GLU A 78 -10.36 -7.46 18.98
C GLU A 78 -9.48 -8.32 18.07
N THR A 79 -9.66 -8.19 16.74
CA THR A 79 -8.94 -8.94 15.70
C THR A 79 -8.52 -8.00 14.57
N PRO A 80 -7.62 -7.03 14.84
CA PRO A 80 -7.25 -6.00 13.88
C PRO A 80 -6.49 -6.56 12.67
N GLU A 81 -5.92 -7.76 12.79
CA GLU A 81 -5.25 -8.47 11.71
C GLU A 81 -6.21 -9.01 10.63
N LEU A 82 -7.50 -9.17 10.97
CA LEU A 82 -8.51 -9.70 10.05
C LEU A 82 -9.32 -8.58 9.40
N ILE A 83 -9.02 -8.26 8.17
CA ILE A 83 -9.67 -7.21 7.40
C ILE A 83 -10.72 -7.82 6.46
N ASN A 84 -11.96 -7.36 6.60
CA ASN A 84 -13.06 -7.69 5.70
C ASN A 84 -13.24 -6.57 4.69
N MET A 85 -13.26 -6.89 3.41
CA MET A 85 -13.34 -5.92 2.33
C MET A 85 -14.58 -6.13 1.47
N SER A 86 -15.08 -5.06 0.87
CA SER A 86 -16.21 -5.10 -0.06
C SER A 86 -15.83 -4.41 -1.36
N LEU A 87 -16.27 -4.97 -2.49
CA LEU A 87 -15.99 -4.53 -3.86
C LEU A 87 -14.48 -4.37 -4.06
N VAL A 88 -13.81 -5.51 -4.08
CA VAL A 88 -12.35 -5.61 -4.08
C VAL A 88 -11.82 -5.72 -5.50
N ASN A 89 -10.73 -5.02 -5.77
CA ASN A 89 -9.88 -5.17 -6.95
C ASN A 89 -8.43 -5.34 -6.48
N ALA A 90 -7.89 -6.54 -6.66
CA ALA A 90 -6.52 -6.88 -6.31
C ALA A 90 -5.68 -7.04 -7.56
N LYS A 91 -4.46 -6.47 -7.56
CA LYS A 91 -3.46 -6.63 -8.62
C LYS A 91 -2.18 -7.16 -8.01
N PHE A 92 -1.65 -8.23 -8.59
CA PHE A 92 -0.39 -8.85 -8.21
C PHE A 92 0.58 -8.72 -9.39
N PHE A 93 1.72 -8.08 -9.14
CA PHE A 93 2.76 -7.86 -10.14
C PHE A 93 3.83 -8.94 -9.96
N LEU A 94 3.86 -9.91 -10.86
CA LEU A 94 4.76 -11.05 -10.78
C LEU A 94 6.15 -10.70 -11.33
N LYS A 95 7.15 -11.51 -11.00
CA LYS A 95 8.56 -11.29 -11.41
C LYS A 95 8.81 -11.37 -12.92
N ASP A 96 7.92 -12.02 -13.64
CA ASP A 96 7.93 -12.13 -15.10
C ASP A 96 7.19 -10.99 -15.81
N ASP A 97 6.98 -9.87 -15.10
CA ASP A 97 6.21 -8.71 -15.55
C ASP A 97 4.74 -9.00 -15.85
N THR A 98 4.25 -10.20 -15.51
CA THR A 98 2.84 -10.55 -15.63
C THR A 98 2.02 -9.90 -14.53
N ILE A 99 0.82 -9.45 -14.87
CA ILE A 99 -0.13 -8.91 -13.89
C ILE A 99 -1.27 -9.92 -13.73
N PHE A 100 -1.44 -10.41 -12.49
CA PHE A 100 -2.58 -11.19 -12.09
C PHE A 100 -3.59 -10.28 -11.40
N THR A 101 -4.82 -10.24 -11.88
CA THR A 101 -5.88 -9.36 -11.35
C THR A 101 -7.03 -10.20 -10.83
N VAL A 102 -7.57 -9.83 -9.66
CA VAL A 102 -8.73 -10.44 -9.05
C VAL A 102 -9.74 -9.37 -8.69
N VAL A 103 -10.99 -9.54 -9.11
CA VAL A 103 -12.13 -8.69 -8.73
C VAL A 103 -13.17 -9.57 -8.03
N SER A 104 -13.74 -9.06 -6.94
CA SER A 104 -14.79 -9.79 -6.20
C SER A 104 -15.68 -8.86 -5.39
N ASP A 105 -16.87 -9.32 -5.01
CA ASP A 105 -17.76 -8.55 -4.13
C ASP A 105 -17.26 -8.51 -2.68
N LYS A 106 -16.55 -9.57 -2.24
CA LYS A 106 -16.03 -9.70 -0.88
C LYS A 106 -14.58 -10.16 -0.89
N GLY A 107 -13.77 -9.54 -0.04
CA GLY A 107 -12.39 -9.92 0.23
C GLY A 107 -12.13 -10.08 1.72
N PHE A 108 -11.19 -10.95 2.06
CA PHE A 108 -10.67 -11.15 3.39
C PHE A 108 -9.15 -11.10 3.30
N TYR A 109 -8.53 -10.32 4.16
CA TYR A 109 -7.09 -10.21 4.21
C TYR A 109 -6.63 -10.36 5.65
N ASN A 110 -5.67 -11.26 5.87
CA ASN A 110 -4.99 -11.41 7.15
C ASN A 110 -3.61 -10.74 7.07
N THR A 111 -3.41 -9.67 7.82
CA THR A 111 -2.16 -8.89 7.79
C THR A 111 -0.98 -9.61 8.45
N THR A 112 -1.23 -10.66 9.24
CA THR A 112 -0.20 -11.46 9.91
C THR A 112 0.30 -12.60 9.04
N THR A 113 -0.64 -13.34 8.39
CA THR A 113 -0.28 -14.47 7.51
C THR A 113 -0.16 -14.06 6.05
N PHE A 114 -0.61 -12.85 5.71
CA PHE A 114 -0.72 -12.31 4.36
C PHE A 114 -1.68 -13.08 3.45
N ASP A 115 -2.50 -13.99 4.01
CA ASP A 115 -3.49 -14.74 3.25
C ASP A 115 -4.62 -13.84 2.77
N MET A 116 -5.03 -14.06 1.52
CA MET A 116 -6.16 -13.35 0.91
C MET A 116 -7.19 -14.35 0.41
N LYS A 117 -8.47 -14.07 0.68
CA LYS A 117 -9.60 -14.84 0.19
C LYS A 117 -10.60 -13.91 -0.48
N PHE A 118 -11.03 -14.28 -1.67
CA PHE A 118 -12.01 -13.55 -2.47
C PHE A 118 -13.25 -14.39 -2.61
N LYS A 119 -14.42 -13.81 -2.38
CA LYS A 119 -15.72 -14.52 -2.41
C LYS A 119 -16.76 -13.71 -3.15
N LYS A 120 -17.70 -14.41 -3.77
CA LYS A 120 -18.83 -13.90 -4.54
C LYS A 120 -18.39 -13.16 -5.80
N ASN A 121 -18.87 -13.63 -6.92
CA ASN A 121 -18.60 -13.06 -8.24
C ASN A 121 -17.11 -12.84 -8.51
N VAL A 122 -16.28 -13.82 -8.12
CA VAL A 122 -14.84 -13.71 -8.30
C VAL A 122 -14.48 -13.84 -9.77
N LYS A 123 -13.79 -12.84 -10.29
CA LYS A 123 -13.21 -12.83 -11.64
C LYS A 123 -11.71 -12.66 -11.51
N ALA A 124 -10.96 -13.65 -11.96
CA ALA A 124 -9.52 -13.60 -11.95
C ALA A 124 -8.97 -13.69 -13.37
N ASN A 125 -8.05 -12.79 -13.71
CA ASN A 125 -7.44 -12.70 -15.02
C ASN A 125 -5.93 -12.92 -14.89
N TYR A 126 -5.42 -13.90 -15.63
CA TYR A 126 -4.00 -14.18 -15.73
C TYR A 126 -3.63 -14.41 -17.19
N LEU A 127 -2.82 -13.52 -17.77
CA LEU A 127 -2.52 -13.52 -19.20
C LEU A 127 -3.82 -13.51 -20.05
N THR A 128 -4.01 -14.57 -20.84
CA THR A 128 -5.20 -14.79 -21.69
C THR A 128 -6.27 -15.63 -20.99
N HIS A 129 -6.02 -16.07 -19.75
CA HIS A 129 -6.94 -16.95 -19.01
C HIS A 129 -7.82 -16.15 -18.07
N ASN A 130 -9.11 -16.40 -18.16
CA ASN A 130 -10.12 -15.84 -17.28
C ASN A 130 -10.70 -16.96 -16.42
N LEU A 131 -10.68 -16.77 -15.11
CA LEU A 131 -11.31 -17.67 -14.14
C LEU A 131 -12.52 -16.96 -13.54
N LEU A 132 -13.66 -17.70 -13.51
CA LEU A 132 -14.87 -17.30 -12.78
C LEU A 132 -15.09 -18.31 -11.66
N SER A 133 -15.28 -17.84 -10.43
CA SER A 133 -15.48 -18.71 -9.27
C SER A 133 -16.28 -17.97 -8.19
N ASP A 134 -16.88 -18.72 -7.27
CA ASP A 134 -17.50 -18.12 -6.08
C ASP A 134 -16.51 -17.96 -4.92
N LEU A 135 -15.39 -18.69 -4.97
CA LEU A 135 -14.32 -18.62 -3.97
C LEU A 135 -12.95 -18.72 -4.64
N LEU A 136 -12.05 -17.81 -4.33
CA LEU A 136 -10.64 -17.86 -4.68
C LEU A 136 -9.80 -17.56 -3.44
N SER A 137 -8.87 -18.43 -3.12
CA SER A 137 -7.88 -18.22 -2.07
C SER A 137 -6.51 -17.97 -2.70
N VAL A 138 -5.86 -16.88 -2.30
CA VAL A 138 -4.50 -16.53 -2.71
C VAL A 138 -3.60 -16.62 -1.48
N TYR A 139 -2.66 -17.54 -1.52
CA TYR A 139 -1.65 -17.72 -0.49
C TYR A 139 -0.35 -17.08 -0.94
N ILE A 140 0.09 -16.05 -0.23
CA ILE A 140 1.26 -15.24 -0.63
C ILE A 140 2.59 -15.98 -0.42
N PHE A 141 2.60 -17.09 0.29
CA PHE A 141 3.80 -17.94 0.49
C PHE A 141 4.36 -18.60 -0.78
N ASN A 142 3.49 -18.97 -1.68
CA ASN A 142 3.69 -19.35 -3.09
C ASN A 142 2.39 -18.94 -3.73
N ILE A 143 2.36 -18.18 -4.79
CA ILE A 143 1.09 -17.85 -5.44
C ILE A 143 0.41 -19.16 -5.87
N LEU A 144 -0.11 -19.88 -4.91
CA LEU A 144 -0.90 -21.07 -5.09
C LEU A 144 -2.37 -20.64 -5.14
N LEU A 145 -2.96 -20.73 -6.31
CA LEU A 145 -4.37 -20.44 -6.52
C LEU A 145 -5.17 -21.71 -6.24
N ILE A 146 -6.01 -21.68 -5.22
CA ILE A 146 -6.99 -22.74 -4.93
C ILE A 146 -8.37 -22.15 -5.17
N TYR A 147 -9.10 -22.71 -6.14
CA TYR A 147 -10.48 -22.35 -6.47
C TYR A 147 -11.42 -23.55 -6.23
N SER A 148 -12.62 -23.27 -5.85
CA SER A 148 -13.71 -24.25 -5.72
C SER A 148 -15.02 -23.68 -6.23
#